data_96c8817bbe5b256801c34cd694599c41
#
_entry.id   96c8817bbe5b256801c34cd694599c41
#
_cell.length_a   1.000
_cell.length_b   1.000
_cell.length_c   1.000
_cell.angle_alpha   90.00
_cell.angle_beta   90.00
_cell.angle_gamma   90.00
#
_symmetry.space_group_name_H-M   'P 1'
#
loop_
_entity.id
_entity.type
_entity.pdbx_description
1 polymer ?
#
loop_
_entity_poly.entity_id
_entity_poly.type
_entity_poly.pdbx_seq_one_letter_code
_entity_poly.pdbx_strand_id
1 'polypeptide(L)'
;MEHLERAGVHSGDSISIYPPQHISDEIKAQIVDETRRIAIALEVIGMINIQFIDYHGELNIIEVNPRSSRTVPYISKVTGVPIIDIATKVMLGAKLKDLGYEGGICKEPSKVCIKVPVFSTEKLPQVEVSLGPEMRSTGEILGVGRDFEHALYKGFVAAGTVVPKRNGTALVTIKPQDFEEFLPIAQKLEKLGYRFLATDGTARFMEENGINGVKVVRKISEGVPNVLDTIRSGMVDLIINTPNKGNRAASDGFKIRRTAAECS
;
A
#
# COMPACT_ATOMS: atom_id res chain seq x y z
N MET A 1 -4.09 5.34 -12.42
CA MET A 1 -3.21 4.59 -11.50
C MET A 1 -4.02 3.62 -10.68
N GLU A 2 -3.41 2.54 -10.24
CA GLU A 2 -4.03 1.45 -9.49
C GLU A 2 -3.51 1.46 -8.05
N HIS A 3 -4.38 1.16 -7.07
CA HIS A 3 -3.98 1.02 -5.67
C HIS A 3 -3.74 -0.45 -5.35
N LEU A 4 -2.73 -0.74 -4.52
CA LEU A 4 -2.42 -2.10 -4.08
C LEU A 4 -3.23 -2.52 -2.85
N GLU A 5 -3.53 -1.59 -1.97
CA GLU A 5 -4.35 -1.85 -0.80
C GLU A 5 -5.82 -2.03 -1.18
N ARG A 6 -6.51 -2.84 -0.40
CA ARG A 6 -7.95 -3.07 -0.55
C ARG A 6 -8.74 -1.79 -0.29
N ALA A 7 -9.93 -1.71 -0.86
CA ALA A 7 -10.88 -0.64 -0.57
C ALA A 7 -11.12 -0.47 0.94
N GLY A 8 -11.23 0.78 1.40
CA GLY A 8 -11.34 1.15 2.80
C GLY A 8 -10.04 1.71 3.40
N VAL A 9 -8.92 1.63 2.70
CA VAL A 9 -7.71 2.38 3.03
C VAL A 9 -7.75 3.73 2.31
N HIS A 10 -7.40 4.81 3.04
CA HIS A 10 -7.36 6.15 2.45
C HIS A 10 -6.36 6.22 1.29
N SER A 11 -6.74 6.83 0.18
CA SER A 11 -5.94 6.89 -1.04
C SER A 11 -4.55 7.51 -0.87
N GLY A 12 -4.40 8.46 0.07
CA GLY A 12 -3.12 9.05 0.45
C GLY A 12 -2.16 8.04 1.07
N ASP A 13 -2.69 7.04 1.78
CA ASP A 13 -1.95 6.01 2.50
C ASP A 13 -1.72 4.74 1.67
N SER A 14 -2.35 4.66 0.50
CA SER A 14 -2.20 3.52 -0.39
C SER A 14 -0.96 3.63 -1.27
N ILE A 15 -0.28 2.51 -1.45
CA ILE A 15 0.72 2.35 -2.51
C ILE A 15 -0.02 2.39 -3.84
N SER A 16 0.45 3.20 -4.78
CA SER A 16 -0.20 3.32 -6.08
C SER A 16 0.79 3.07 -7.20
N ILE A 17 0.34 2.35 -8.22
CA ILE A 17 1.15 1.97 -9.37
C ILE A 17 0.66 2.63 -10.66
N TYR A 18 1.58 3.05 -11.50
CA TYR A 18 1.32 3.56 -12.85
C TYR A 18 2.42 3.13 -13.82
N PRO A 19 2.09 2.60 -15.01
CA PRO A 19 0.73 2.28 -15.48
C PRO A 19 0.05 1.20 -14.63
N PRO A 20 -1.31 1.13 -14.66
CA PRO A 20 -2.06 0.06 -14.00
C PRO A 20 -1.63 -1.31 -14.53
N GLN A 21 -1.53 -2.32 -13.66
CA GLN A 21 -1.03 -3.65 -14.02
C GLN A 21 -2.16 -4.70 -14.13
N HIS A 22 -3.24 -4.54 -13.35
CA HIS A 22 -4.31 -5.54 -13.23
C HIS A 22 -5.67 -5.03 -13.71
N ILE A 23 -5.75 -3.79 -14.17
CA ILE A 23 -6.99 -3.19 -14.68
C ILE A 23 -7.09 -3.48 -16.18
N SER A 24 -8.17 -4.14 -16.60
CA SER A 24 -8.40 -4.46 -18.01
C SER A 24 -8.61 -3.21 -18.88
N ASP A 25 -8.41 -3.33 -20.17
CA ASP A 25 -8.59 -2.21 -21.10
C ASP A 25 -10.06 -1.79 -21.21
N GLU A 26 -11.00 -2.72 -21.01
CA GLU A 26 -12.43 -2.44 -20.93
C GLU A 26 -12.76 -1.56 -19.73
N ILE A 27 -12.24 -1.88 -18.55
CA ILE A 27 -12.42 -1.07 -17.33
C ILE A 27 -11.72 0.29 -17.48
N LYS A 28 -10.54 0.35 -18.09
CA LYS A 28 -9.88 1.64 -18.38
C LYS A 28 -10.74 2.53 -19.28
N ALA A 29 -11.36 1.96 -20.32
CA ALA A 29 -12.24 2.69 -21.21
C ALA A 29 -13.50 3.22 -20.47
N GLN A 30 -14.09 2.40 -19.60
CA GLN A 30 -15.22 2.81 -18.76
C GLN A 30 -14.82 3.96 -17.81
N ILE A 31 -13.68 3.86 -17.13
CA ILE A 31 -13.15 4.92 -16.26
C ILE A 31 -13.00 6.24 -17.03
N VAL A 32 -12.51 6.19 -18.25
CA VAL A 32 -12.33 7.40 -19.09
C VAL A 32 -13.69 8.01 -19.45
N ASP A 33 -14.66 7.20 -19.89
CA ASP A 33 -15.99 7.70 -20.26
C ASP A 33 -16.73 8.27 -19.05
N GLU A 34 -16.75 7.54 -17.92
CA GLU A 34 -17.40 8.02 -16.70
C GLU A 34 -16.72 9.31 -16.18
N THR A 35 -15.39 9.38 -16.19
CA THR A 35 -14.66 10.59 -15.81
C THR A 35 -15.08 11.79 -16.69
N ARG A 36 -15.17 11.58 -18.01
CA ARG A 36 -15.59 12.62 -18.95
C ARG A 36 -17.02 13.09 -18.67
N ARG A 37 -17.96 12.17 -18.48
CA ARG A 37 -19.37 12.47 -18.20
C ARG A 37 -19.54 13.25 -16.90
N ILE A 38 -18.84 12.83 -15.84
CA ILE A 38 -18.86 13.50 -14.53
C ILE A 38 -18.25 14.90 -14.63
N ALA A 39 -17.09 15.04 -15.26
CA ALA A 39 -16.42 16.33 -15.41
C ALA A 39 -17.28 17.35 -16.17
N ILE A 40 -17.98 16.92 -17.22
CA ILE A 40 -18.91 17.76 -17.99
C ILE A 40 -20.13 18.12 -17.13
N ALA A 41 -20.76 17.14 -16.45
CA ALA A 41 -21.95 17.36 -15.65
C ALA A 41 -21.69 18.30 -14.44
N LEU A 42 -20.48 18.29 -13.91
CA LEU A 42 -20.05 19.18 -12.82
C LEU A 42 -19.42 20.49 -13.31
N GLU A 43 -19.39 20.72 -14.64
CA GLU A 43 -18.78 21.91 -15.26
C GLU A 43 -17.35 22.19 -14.74
N VAL A 44 -16.54 21.13 -14.60
CA VAL A 44 -15.20 21.22 -14.00
C VAL A 44 -14.26 22.00 -14.91
N ILE A 45 -13.68 23.08 -14.37
CA ILE A 45 -12.60 23.84 -14.98
C ILE A 45 -11.35 23.66 -14.12
N GLY A 46 -10.28 23.08 -14.70
CA GLY A 46 -9.04 22.81 -14.00
C GLY A 46 -8.85 21.31 -13.72
N MET A 47 -8.88 20.89 -12.46
CA MET A 47 -8.54 19.52 -12.05
C MET A 47 -9.72 18.82 -11.38
N ILE A 48 -9.81 17.52 -11.64
CA ILE A 48 -10.70 16.60 -10.94
C ILE A 48 -9.93 15.33 -10.56
N ASN A 49 -10.22 14.79 -9.39
CA ASN A 49 -9.73 13.51 -8.94
C ASN A 49 -10.92 12.61 -8.61
N ILE A 50 -10.98 11.44 -9.23
CA ILE A 50 -12.07 10.48 -9.02
C ILE A 50 -11.48 9.17 -8.56
N GLN A 51 -12.08 8.55 -7.56
CA GLN A 51 -11.75 7.22 -7.10
C GLN A 51 -12.82 6.24 -7.53
N PHE A 52 -12.37 5.18 -8.19
CA PHE A 52 -13.21 4.07 -8.65
C PHE A 52 -12.87 2.79 -7.90
N ILE A 53 -13.83 1.90 -7.81
CA ILE A 53 -13.66 0.49 -7.44
C ILE A 53 -14.14 -0.36 -8.61
N ASP A 54 -13.28 -1.28 -9.08
CA ASP A 54 -13.71 -2.44 -9.85
C ASP A 54 -14.08 -3.55 -8.88
N TYR A 55 -15.35 -3.95 -8.88
CA TYR A 55 -15.86 -5.06 -8.09
C TYR A 55 -16.50 -6.08 -9.01
N HIS A 56 -15.78 -7.18 -9.26
CA HIS A 56 -16.21 -8.24 -10.18
C HIS A 56 -16.57 -7.78 -11.61
N GLY A 57 -15.82 -6.80 -12.13
CA GLY A 57 -16.07 -6.24 -13.47
C GLY A 57 -17.14 -5.14 -13.50
N GLU A 58 -17.69 -4.76 -12.35
CA GLU A 58 -18.60 -3.63 -12.20
C GLU A 58 -17.85 -2.42 -11.65
N LEU A 59 -17.83 -1.33 -12.40
CA LEU A 59 -17.16 -0.09 -12.02
C LEU A 59 -18.07 0.75 -11.11
N ASN A 60 -17.57 1.05 -9.92
CA ASN A 60 -18.27 1.88 -8.93
C ASN A 60 -17.44 3.11 -8.58
N ILE A 61 -18.10 4.22 -8.23
CA ILE A 61 -17.46 5.47 -7.83
C ILE A 61 -17.48 5.57 -6.31
N ILE A 62 -16.30 5.77 -5.70
CA ILE A 62 -16.20 6.02 -4.26
C ILE A 62 -16.39 7.50 -3.97
N GLU A 63 -15.63 8.36 -4.66
CA GLU A 63 -15.67 9.80 -4.45
C GLU A 63 -15.24 10.57 -5.70
N VAL A 64 -15.73 11.81 -5.79
CA VAL A 64 -15.37 12.77 -6.82
C VAL A 64 -14.90 14.07 -6.16
N ASN A 65 -13.67 14.47 -6.46
CA ASN A 65 -13.04 15.65 -5.88
C ASN A 65 -12.67 16.64 -7.00
N PRO A 66 -13.50 17.67 -7.29
CA PRO A 66 -13.20 18.68 -8.31
C PRO A 66 -12.16 19.70 -7.79
N ARG A 67 -10.99 19.26 -7.49
CA ARG A 67 -9.85 20.00 -6.94
C ARG A 67 -8.55 19.27 -7.19
N SER A 68 -7.43 19.94 -6.91
CA SER A 68 -6.12 19.29 -6.84
C SER A 68 -6.08 18.19 -5.75
N SER A 69 -5.23 17.21 -5.96
CA SER A 69 -4.94 16.15 -5.00
C SER A 69 -3.45 16.05 -4.72
N ARG A 70 -3.07 15.41 -3.62
CA ARG A 70 -1.65 15.15 -3.29
C ARG A 70 -0.95 14.29 -4.34
N THR A 71 -1.69 13.51 -5.10
CA THR A 71 -1.17 12.65 -6.16
C THR A 71 -0.74 13.42 -7.42
N VAL A 72 -1.16 14.69 -7.58
CA VAL A 72 -0.85 15.47 -8.78
C VAL A 72 0.65 15.64 -9.02
N PRO A 73 1.51 15.95 -8.01
CA PRO A 73 2.96 16.01 -8.21
C PRO A 73 3.55 14.68 -8.68
N TYR A 74 3.06 13.56 -8.15
CA TYR A 74 3.45 12.22 -8.58
C TYR A 74 3.09 12.00 -10.06
N ILE A 75 1.83 12.18 -10.45
CA ILE A 75 1.37 11.97 -11.83
C ILE A 75 2.08 12.93 -12.79
N SER A 76 2.29 14.18 -12.41
CA SER A 76 3.02 15.14 -13.24
C SER A 76 4.45 14.67 -13.55
N LYS A 77 5.17 14.14 -12.55
CA LYS A 77 6.51 13.58 -12.74
C LYS A 77 6.51 12.34 -13.62
N VAL A 78 5.55 11.46 -13.41
CA VAL A 78 5.47 10.15 -14.08
C VAL A 78 5.09 10.29 -15.55
N THR A 79 4.16 11.20 -15.87
CA THR A 79 3.69 11.45 -17.24
C THR A 79 4.53 12.49 -17.98
N GLY A 80 5.31 13.30 -17.27
CA GLY A 80 6.00 14.46 -17.82
C GLY A 80 5.07 15.64 -18.14
N VAL A 81 3.80 15.56 -17.76
CA VAL A 81 2.81 16.62 -18.00
C VAL A 81 2.74 17.55 -16.79
N PRO A 82 3.00 18.84 -16.93
CA PRO A 82 2.94 19.82 -15.83
C PRO A 82 1.49 20.17 -15.49
N ILE A 83 0.77 19.24 -14.87
CA ILE A 83 -0.69 19.28 -14.66
C ILE A 83 -1.11 20.56 -13.93
N ILE A 84 -0.40 20.99 -12.91
CA ILE A 84 -0.75 22.19 -12.13
C ILE A 84 -0.63 23.46 -12.98
N ASP A 85 0.45 23.60 -13.76
CA ASP A 85 0.64 24.75 -14.66
C ASP A 85 -0.46 24.82 -15.71
N ILE A 86 -0.76 23.68 -16.34
CA ILE A 86 -1.83 23.58 -17.35
C ILE A 86 -3.19 23.92 -16.74
N ALA A 87 -3.52 23.31 -15.59
CA ALA A 87 -4.80 23.55 -14.92
C ALA A 87 -4.95 25.02 -14.51
N THR A 88 -3.89 25.66 -14.01
CA THR A 88 -3.91 27.09 -13.68
C THR A 88 -4.19 27.94 -14.91
N LYS A 89 -3.54 27.68 -16.04
CA LYS A 89 -3.77 28.40 -17.29
C LYS A 89 -5.21 28.21 -17.79
N VAL A 90 -5.74 26.98 -17.70
CA VAL A 90 -7.13 26.67 -18.07
C VAL A 90 -8.11 27.41 -17.16
N MET A 91 -7.89 27.46 -15.86
CA MET A 91 -8.70 28.24 -14.92
C MET A 91 -8.67 29.76 -15.21
N LEU A 92 -7.60 30.24 -15.83
CA LEU A 92 -7.45 31.63 -16.28
C LEU A 92 -8.02 31.85 -17.71
N GLY A 93 -8.66 30.86 -18.32
CA GLY A 93 -9.37 30.95 -19.60
C GLY A 93 -8.61 30.40 -20.82
N ALA A 94 -7.41 29.85 -20.67
CA ALA A 94 -6.75 29.18 -21.77
C ALA A 94 -7.45 27.86 -22.13
N LYS A 95 -7.43 27.47 -23.41
CA LYS A 95 -7.94 26.17 -23.86
C LYS A 95 -6.81 25.16 -23.94
N LEU A 96 -7.07 23.90 -23.58
CA LEU A 96 -6.07 22.81 -23.62
C LEU A 96 -5.38 22.71 -24.99
N LYS A 97 -6.16 22.80 -26.08
CA LYS A 97 -5.62 22.76 -27.46
C LYS A 97 -4.61 23.88 -27.76
N ASP A 98 -4.82 25.07 -27.19
CA ASP A 98 -3.92 26.22 -27.39
C ASP A 98 -2.61 26.05 -26.59
N LEU A 99 -2.61 25.14 -25.59
CA LEU A 99 -1.48 24.72 -24.80
C LEU A 99 -0.77 23.46 -25.36
N GLY A 100 -1.23 22.95 -26.51
CA GLY A 100 -0.68 21.78 -27.18
C GLY A 100 -1.14 20.45 -26.60
N TYR A 101 -2.25 20.43 -25.86
CA TYR A 101 -2.84 19.21 -25.30
C TYR A 101 -4.18 18.89 -25.95
N GLU A 102 -4.30 17.67 -26.45
CA GLU A 102 -5.56 17.09 -26.91
C GLU A 102 -6.24 16.34 -25.76
N GLY A 103 -7.53 16.03 -25.89
CA GLY A 103 -8.26 15.20 -24.93
C GLY A 103 -7.76 13.75 -24.92
N GLY A 104 -8.07 13.02 -23.86
CA GLY A 104 -7.76 11.61 -23.73
C GLY A 104 -6.73 11.30 -22.65
N ILE A 105 -6.20 10.08 -22.67
CA ILE A 105 -5.19 9.62 -21.72
C ILE A 105 -3.78 9.99 -22.22
N CYS A 106 -2.94 10.50 -21.33
CA CYS A 106 -1.52 10.73 -21.63
C CYS A 106 -0.83 9.42 -21.97
N LYS A 107 0.21 9.51 -22.82
CA LYS A 107 1.06 8.36 -23.14
C LYS A 107 1.62 7.75 -21.85
N GLU A 108 1.45 6.45 -21.71
CA GLU A 108 2.01 5.72 -20.57
C GLU A 108 3.55 5.72 -20.61
N PRO A 109 4.21 5.84 -19.45
CA PRO A 109 5.67 5.73 -19.36
C PRO A 109 6.12 4.31 -19.69
N SER A 110 7.35 4.18 -20.20
CA SER A 110 7.96 2.87 -20.47
C SER A 110 8.45 2.13 -19.21
N LYS A 111 8.41 2.78 -18.06
CA LYS A 111 8.84 2.25 -16.77
C LYS A 111 7.66 2.17 -15.83
N VAL A 112 7.73 1.21 -14.91
CA VAL A 112 6.77 1.13 -13.81
C VAL A 112 7.15 2.17 -12.75
N CYS A 113 6.16 2.94 -12.34
CA CYS A 113 6.28 4.00 -11.35
C CYS A 113 5.35 3.69 -10.17
N ILE A 114 5.88 3.76 -8.96
CA ILE A 114 5.13 3.46 -7.74
C ILE A 114 5.21 4.64 -6.79
N LYS A 115 4.05 5.04 -6.29
CA LYS A 115 3.94 5.96 -5.15
C LYS A 115 3.94 5.13 -3.87
N VAL A 116 4.88 5.38 -2.98
CA VAL A 116 4.94 4.78 -1.65
C VAL A 116 4.66 5.88 -0.61
N PRO A 117 3.66 5.73 0.26
CA PRO A 117 3.40 6.69 1.33
C PRO A 117 4.51 6.63 2.39
N VAL A 118 4.76 7.77 3.03
CA VAL A 118 5.69 7.89 4.16
C VAL A 118 4.88 8.20 5.42
N PHE A 119 5.20 7.49 6.50
CA PHE A 119 4.54 7.64 7.80
C PHE A 119 5.53 8.13 8.84
N SER A 120 5.07 8.96 9.76
CA SER A 120 5.85 9.44 10.90
C SER A 120 5.39 8.79 12.21
N THR A 121 4.85 7.59 12.14
CA THR A 121 4.28 6.85 13.28
C THR A 121 5.32 6.48 14.34
N GLU A 122 6.59 6.34 13.95
CA GLU A 122 7.71 6.11 14.87
C GLU A 122 7.84 7.22 15.93
N LYS A 123 7.51 8.47 15.54
CA LYS A 123 7.60 9.65 16.41
C LYS A 123 6.36 9.88 17.26
N LEU A 124 5.29 9.11 17.06
CA LEU A 124 4.00 9.29 17.72
C LEU A 124 3.68 8.06 18.58
N PRO A 125 4.00 8.08 19.89
CA PRO A 125 3.69 6.97 20.77
C PRO A 125 2.18 6.71 20.85
N GLN A 126 1.78 5.45 20.99
CA GLN A 126 0.39 4.99 21.14
C GLN A 126 -0.54 5.17 19.91
N VAL A 127 -0.02 5.56 18.75
CA VAL A 127 -0.83 5.63 17.52
C VAL A 127 -0.93 4.25 16.88
N GLU A 128 -2.15 3.88 16.44
CA GLU A 128 -2.35 2.66 15.64
C GLU A 128 -1.68 2.82 14.28
N VAL A 129 -0.86 1.83 13.91
CA VAL A 129 -0.11 1.83 12.64
C VAL A 129 -0.85 1.15 11.49
N SER A 130 -1.97 0.46 11.77
CA SER A 130 -2.77 -0.15 10.70
C SER A 130 -3.52 0.90 9.90
N LEU A 131 -3.56 0.71 8.59
CA LEU A 131 -4.22 1.61 7.66
C LEU A 131 -5.74 1.49 7.75
N GLY A 132 -6.42 2.60 7.46
CA GLY A 132 -7.88 2.71 7.51
C GLY A 132 -8.38 3.88 6.66
N PRO A 133 -9.62 4.33 6.88
CA PRO A 133 -10.23 5.39 6.08
C PRO A 133 -9.66 6.79 6.36
N GLU A 134 -8.92 6.95 7.46
CA GLU A 134 -8.29 8.21 7.81
C GLU A 134 -6.87 8.28 7.25
N MET A 135 -6.51 9.41 6.66
CA MET A 135 -5.16 9.63 6.14
C MET A 135 -4.16 9.86 7.27
N ARG A 136 -3.08 9.07 7.27
CA ARG A 136 -2.00 9.10 8.27
C ARG A 136 -0.63 9.39 7.68
N SER A 137 -0.47 9.25 6.38
CA SER A 137 0.79 9.55 5.69
C SER A 137 1.14 11.03 5.78
N THR A 138 2.43 11.31 5.98
CA THR A 138 2.99 12.66 6.07
C THR A 138 3.74 13.07 4.81
N GLY A 139 3.99 12.15 3.91
CA GLY A 139 4.68 12.36 2.65
C GLY A 139 4.46 11.20 1.68
N GLU A 140 5.09 11.31 0.52
CA GLU A 140 5.06 10.27 -0.50
C GLU A 140 6.38 10.23 -1.28
N ILE A 141 6.78 9.04 -1.70
CA ILE A 141 8.00 8.76 -2.45
C ILE A 141 7.63 8.17 -3.81
N LEU A 142 8.40 8.54 -4.83
CA LEU A 142 8.31 7.95 -6.15
C LEU A 142 9.41 6.90 -6.32
N GLY A 143 9.00 5.63 -6.48
CA GLY A 143 9.86 4.54 -6.95
C GLY A 143 9.71 4.36 -8.47
N VAL A 144 10.83 4.21 -9.19
CA VAL A 144 10.82 3.97 -10.64
C VAL A 144 11.67 2.75 -10.96
N GLY A 145 11.08 1.77 -11.61
CA GLY A 145 11.72 0.50 -11.96
C GLY A 145 11.43 0.05 -13.40
N ARG A 146 12.12 -1.00 -13.82
CA ARG A 146 11.84 -1.69 -15.08
C ARG A 146 10.58 -2.56 -14.99
N ASP A 147 10.29 -3.05 -13.79
CA ASP A 147 9.18 -3.91 -13.40
C ASP A 147 8.62 -3.44 -12.04
N PHE A 148 7.51 -4.05 -11.61
CA PHE A 148 6.83 -3.75 -10.36
C PHE A 148 7.73 -3.93 -9.15
N GLU A 149 8.39 -5.08 -9.02
CA GLU A 149 9.20 -5.43 -7.86
C GLU A 149 10.37 -4.47 -7.68
N HIS A 150 11.02 -4.10 -8.80
CA HIS A 150 12.14 -3.16 -8.76
C HIS A 150 11.71 -1.73 -8.41
N ALA A 151 10.55 -1.29 -8.90
CA ALA A 151 9.98 0.00 -8.55
C ALA A 151 9.57 0.05 -7.07
N LEU A 152 8.91 -1.02 -6.58
CA LEU A 152 8.48 -1.15 -5.19
C LEU A 152 9.66 -1.19 -4.22
N TYR A 153 10.68 -1.99 -4.53
CA TYR A 153 11.92 -2.04 -3.76
C TYR A 153 12.56 -0.66 -3.60
N LYS A 154 12.72 0.07 -4.71
CA LYS A 154 13.27 1.43 -4.67
C LYS A 154 12.40 2.39 -3.87
N GLY A 155 11.09 2.27 -3.99
CA GLY A 155 10.13 3.08 -3.24
C GLY A 155 10.26 2.84 -1.73
N PHE A 156 10.32 1.59 -1.29
CA PHE A 156 10.50 1.25 0.12
C PHE A 156 11.85 1.76 0.67
N VAL A 157 12.94 1.51 -0.04
CA VAL A 157 14.28 1.99 0.38
C VAL A 157 14.28 3.52 0.51
N ALA A 158 13.69 4.24 -0.44
CA ALA A 158 13.62 5.69 -0.40
C ALA A 158 12.64 6.23 0.66
N ALA A 159 11.62 5.45 1.04
CA ALA A 159 10.72 5.74 2.15
C ALA A 159 11.34 5.46 3.53
N GLY A 160 12.57 4.96 3.59
CA GLY A 160 13.26 4.61 4.83
C GLY A 160 12.90 3.21 5.36
N THR A 161 12.10 2.44 4.63
CA THR A 161 11.75 1.08 5.03
C THR A 161 12.97 0.16 4.87
N VAL A 162 13.38 -0.48 5.95
CA VAL A 162 14.42 -1.51 5.91
C VAL A 162 13.87 -2.75 5.24
N VAL A 163 14.37 -3.06 4.05
CA VAL A 163 13.99 -4.30 3.35
C VAL A 163 14.81 -5.45 3.95
N PRO A 164 14.15 -6.48 4.52
CA PRO A 164 14.85 -7.58 5.17
C PRO A 164 15.74 -8.35 4.20
N LYS A 165 16.92 -8.74 4.68
CA LYS A 165 17.89 -9.54 3.90
C LYS A 165 17.45 -11.00 3.81
N ARG A 166 18.03 -11.77 2.89
CA ARG A 166 17.91 -13.23 2.86
C ARG A 166 18.46 -13.84 4.15
N ASN A 167 17.98 -15.02 4.50
CA ASN A 167 18.37 -15.75 5.72
C ASN A 167 18.03 -15.03 7.04
N GLY A 168 17.01 -14.16 7.00
CA GLY A 168 16.51 -13.45 8.17
C GLY A 168 15.65 -14.32 9.08
N THR A 169 15.10 -13.69 10.11
CA THR A 169 14.14 -14.30 11.03
C THR A 169 12.79 -13.58 10.87
N ALA A 170 11.75 -14.33 10.52
CA ALA A 170 10.38 -13.81 10.41
C ALA A 170 9.54 -14.22 11.63
N LEU A 171 8.98 -13.24 12.32
CA LEU A 171 7.97 -13.46 13.35
C LEU A 171 6.57 -13.39 12.70
N VAL A 172 5.81 -14.47 12.84
CA VAL A 172 4.54 -14.66 12.13
C VAL A 172 3.41 -14.87 13.12
N THR A 173 2.36 -14.05 13.00
CA THR A 173 1.16 -14.13 13.84
C THR A 173 -0.07 -13.91 12.95
N ILE A 174 -0.61 -14.99 12.41
CA ILE A 174 -1.69 -14.98 11.42
C ILE A 174 -2.98 -15.50 12.04
N LYS A 175 -4.11 -14.87 11.73
CA LYS A 175 -5.43 -15.40 12.12
C LYS A 175 -5.82 -16.56 11.19
N PRO A 176 -6.59 -17.54 11.68
CA PRO A 176 -6.90 -18.75 10.89
C PRO A 176 -7.52 -18.50 9.52
N GLN A 177 -8.32 -17.44 9.37
CA GLN A 177 -8.98 -17.09 8.11
C GLN A 177 -8.01 -16.70 7.00
N ASP A 178 -6.77 -16.30 7.36
CA ASP A 178 -5.76 -15.83 6.42
C ASP A 178 -4.66 -16.90 6.17
N PHE A 179 -4.79 -18.08 6.74
CA PHE A 179 -3.77 -19.13 6.65
C PHE A 179 -3.50 -19.57 5.21
N GLU A 180 -4.54 -19.79 4.41
CA GLU A 180 -4.41 -20.22 3.02
C GLU A 180 -3.72 -19.16 2.16
N GLU A 181 -4.05 -17.87 2.37
CA GLU A 181 -3.43 -16.74 1.67
C GLU A 181 -1.96 -16.58 2.07
N PHE A 182 -1.63 -16.88 3.33
CA PHE A 182 -0.28 -16.76 3.86
C PHE A 182 0.66 -17.89 3.43
N LEU A 183 0.17 -19.11 3.25
CA LEU A 183 1.00 -20.30 2.98
C LEU A 183 1.98 -20.12 1.80
N PRO A 184 1.57 -19.65 0.61
CA PRO A 184 2.52 -19.44 -0.49
C PRO A 184 3.57 -18.36 -0.18
N ILE A 185 3.26 -17.40 0.68
CA ILE A 185 4.22 -16.38 1.14
C ILE A 185 5.26 -17.03 2.06
N ALA A 186 4.82 -17.86 3.02
CA ALA A 186 5.70 -18.59 3.92
C ALA A 186 6.66 -19.50 3.14
N GLN A 187 6.17 -20.23 2.14
CA GLN A 187 7.00 -21.08 1.27
C GLN A 187 8.06 -20.29 0.48
N LYS A 188 7.72 -19.09 0.02
CA LYS A 188 8.70 -18.21 -0.63
C LYS A 188 9.77 -17.72 0.34
N LEU A 189 9.38 -17.34 1.56
CA LEU A 189 10.31 -16.92 2.61
C LEU A 189 11.24 -18.07 3.04
N GLU A 190 10.73 -19.29 3.18
CA GLU A 190 11.53 -20.48 3.46
C GLU A 190 12.60 -20.70 2.38
N LYS A 191 12.23 -20.62 1.10
CA LYS A 191 13.17 -20.70 -0.03
C LYS A 191 14.23 -19.58 -0.04
N LEU A 192 13.92 -18.44 0.57
CA LEU A 192 14.87 -17.34 0.80
C LEU A 192 15.74 -17.54 2.03
N GLY A 193 15.59 -18.66 2.75
CA GLY A 193 16.37 -19.03 3.93
C GLY A 193 15.89 -18.41 5.24
N TYR A 194 14.64 -17.92 5.29
CA TYR A 194 14.08 -17.38 6.53
C TYR A 194 13.84 -18.46 7.58
N ARG A 195 14.17 -18.15 8.83
CA ARG A 195 13.77 -18.91 10.01
C ARG A 195 12.47 -18.30 10.54
N PHE A 196 11.59 -19.16 11.04
CA PHE A 196 10.28 -18.71 11.51
C PHE A 196 10.16 -18.79 13.03
N LEU A 197 9.62 -17.73 13.60
CA LEU A 197 9.09 -17.66 14.94
C LEU A 197 7.57 -17.45 14.81
N ALA A 198 6.75 -18.20 15.49
CA ALA A 198 5.30 -18.06 15.36
C ALA A 198 4.59 -18.39 16.68
N THR A 199 3.38 -17.85 16.86
CA THR A 199 2.50 -18.31 17.96
C THR A 199 1.97 -19.71 17.65
N ASP A 200 1.63 -20.47 18.69
CA ASP A 200 1.32 -21.91 18.63
C ASP A 200 0.40 -22.28 17.46
N GLY A 201 -0.75 -21.62 17.31
CA GLY A 201 -1.70 -21.94 16.21
C GLY A 201 -1.13 -21.70 14.81
N THR A 202 -0.33 -20.63 14.62
CA THR A 202 0.34 -20.34 13.36
C THR A 202 1.48 -21.33 13.09
N ALA A 203 2.29 -21.67 14.13
CA ALA A 203 3.37 -22.62 14.02
C ALA A 203 2.86 -24.01 13.60
N ARG A 204 1.80 -24.49 14.27
CA ARG A 204 1.16 -25.78 13.94
C ARG A 204 0.66 -25.82 12.50
N PHE A 205 -0.05 -24.78 12.06
CA PHE A 205 -0.50 -24.68 10.66
C PHE A 205 0.68 -24.74 9.67
N MET A 206 1.77 -24.02 9.94
CA MET A 206 2.95 -24.01 9.07
C MET A 206 3.60 -25.39 8.99
N GLU A 207 3.77 -26.09 10.14
CA GLU A 207 4.36 -27.42 10.20
C GLU A 207 3.49 -28.47 9.51
N GLU A 208 2.17 -28.45 9.70
CA GLU A 208 1.21 -29.31 9.01
C GLU A 208 1.23 -29.13 7.49
N ASN A 209 1.68 -27.97 7.00
CA ASN A 209 1.82 -27.66 5.57
C ASN A 209 3.27 -27.71 5.06
N GLY A 210 4.15 -28.42 5.77
CA GLY A 210 5.50 -28.77 5.32
C GLY A 210 6.57 -27.71 5.55
N ILE A 211 6.29 -26.63 6.28
CA ILE A 211 7.28 -25.64 6.69
C ILE A 211 7.84 -26.06 8.05
N ASN A 212 9.05 -26.60 8.06
CA ASN A 212 9.65 -27.22 9.23
C ASN A 212 10.52 -26.25 10.05
N GLY A 213 10.71 -26.59 11.33
CA GLY A 213 11.63 -25.85 12.20
C GLY A 213 11.10 -24.52 12.69
N VAL A 214 9.79 -24.35 12.71
CA VAL A 214 9.12 -23.18 13.27
C VAL A 214 9.28 -23.18 14.79
N LYS A 215 9.89 -22.13 15.34
CA LYS A 215 10.02 -21.98 16.80
C LYS A 215 8.78 -21.31 17.37
N VAL A 216 8.14 -21.93 18.33
CA VAL A 216 6.97 -21.39 19.01
C VAL A 216 7.37 -20.26 19.95
N VAL A 217 6.64 -19.15 19.86
CA VAL A 217 6.75 -17.98 20.73
C VAL A 217 5.46 -17.83 21.54
N ARG A 218 5.58 -17.57 22.84
CA ARG A 218 4.41 -17.37 23.70
C ARG A 218 3.61 -16.14 23.30
N LYS A 219 2.29 -16.22 23.43
CA LYS A 219 1.41 -15.06 23.34
C LYS A 219 1.62 -14.12 24.52
N ILE A 220 1.18 -12.88 24.41
CA ILE A 220 1.28 -11.87 25.47
C ILE A 220 0.58 -12.37 26.76
N SER A 221 -0.55 -13.05 26.63
CA SER A 221 -1.32 -13.60 27.75
C SER A 221 -0.67 -14.80 28.46
N GLU A 222 0.35 -15.40 27.88
CA GLU A 222 1.00 -16.63 28.37
C GLU A 222 2.24 -16.35 29.23
N GLY A 223 2.53 -15.09 29.53
CA GLY A 223 3.63 -14.67 30.40
C GLY A 223 4.89 -14.24 29.64
N VAL A 224 5.99 -14.11 30.38
CA VAL A 224 7.31 -13.68 29.85
C VAL A 224 8.29 -14.88 29.83
N PRO A 225 9.20 -14.95 28.84
CA PRO A 225 9.28 -14.11 27.63
C PRO A 225 8.16 -14.44 26.64
N ASN A 226 7.68 -13.42 25.94
CA ASN A 226 6.60 -13.54 24.96
C ASN A 226 6.95 -12.86 23.63
N VAL A 227 5.97 -12.74 22.74
CA VAL A 227 6.15 -12.16 21.41
C VAL A 227 6.72 -10.73 21.44
N LEU A 228 6.37 -9.90 22.42
CA LEU A 228 6.89 -8.52 22.53
C LEU A 228 8.36 -8.52 22.93
N ASP A 229 8.76 -9.41 23.86
CA ASP A 229 10.16 -9.54 24.26
C ASP A 229 11.02 -10.05 23.09
N THR A 230 10.45 -10.94 22.29
CA THR A 230 11.10 -11.42 21.06
C THR A 230 11.35 -10.29 20.07
N ILE A 231 10.39 -9.38 19.88
CA ILE A 231 10.56 -8.21 19.00
C ILE A 231 11.64 -7.28 19.55
N ARG A 232 11.57 -6.95 20.84
CA ARG A 232 12.54 -6.06 21.50
C ARG A 232 13.97 -6.60 21.55
N SER A 233 14.14 -7.90 21.40
CA SER A 233 15.48 -8.52 21.42
C SER A 233 16.32 -8.22 20.18
N GLY A 234 15.74 -7.64 19.12
CA GLY A 234 16.43 -7.37 17.85
C GLY A 234 16.74 -8.61 17.01
N MET A 235 16.19 -9.79 17.36
CA MET A 235 16.40 -11.04 16.63
C MET A 235 15.46 -11.20 15.43
N VAL A 236 14.51 -10.30 15.25
CA VAL A 236 13.46 -10.38 14.21
C VAL A 236 13.74 -9.37 13.12
N ASP A 237 13.86 -9.84 11.88
CA ASP A 237 14.11 -9.01 10.71
C ASP A 237 12.81 -8.65 9.98
N LEU A 238 11.75 -9.46 10.14
CA LEU A 238 10.46 -9.27 9.47
C LEU A 238 9.33 -9.70 10.41
N ILE A 239 8.28 -8.89 10.47
CA ILE A 239 7.06 -9.24 11.21
C ILE A 239 5.89 -9.30 10.24
N ILE A 240 5.16 -10.42 10.24
CA ILE A 240 3.93 -10.60 9.50
C ILE A 240 2.80 -10.83 10.51
N ASN A 241 1.93 -9.85 10.64
CA ASN A 241 0.81 -9.89 11.56
C ASN A 241 -0.50 -9.54 10.84
N THR A 242 -1.50 -10.42 10.89
CA THR A 242 -2.83 -10.10 10.38
C THR A 242 -3.73 -9.62 11.53
N PRO A 243 -4.37 -8.43 11.37
CA PRO A 243 -5.20 -7.86 12.43
C PRO A 243 -6.51 -8.63 12.59
N ASN A 244 -6.97 -8.79 13.83
CA ASN A 244 -8.34 -9.22 14.11
C ASN A 244 -9.32 -8.06 13.84
N LYS A 245 -10.57 -8.38 13.48
CA LYS A 245 -11.63 -7.37 13.35
C LYS A 245 -11.81 -6.64 14.69
N GLY A 246 -11.62 -5.32 14.66
CA GLY A 246 -11.75 -4.43 15.81
C GLY A 246 -10.40 -3.85 16.24
N ASN A 247 -10.19 -2.56 15.93
CA ASN A 247 -9.02 -1.77 16.35
C ASN A 247 -9.14 -1.40 17.83
N ARG A 248 -8.99 -2.37 18.73
CA ARG A 248 -8.87 -2.06 20.16
C ARG A 248 -7.40 -1.93 20.50
N ALA A 249 -7.00 -0.77 21.04
CA ALA A 249 -5.64 -0.51 21.55
C ALA A 249 -5.15 -1.54 22.58
N ALA A 250 -6.06 -2.33 23.15
CA ALA A 250 -5.76 -3.43 24.07
C ALA A 250 -5.47 -4.76 23.35
N SER A 251 -5.67 -4.87 22.02
CA SER A 251 -5.48 -6.15 21.31
C SER A 251 -3.99 -6.50 21.20
N ASP A 252 -3.69 -7.80 21.22
CA ASP A 252 -2.31 -8.29 21.04
C ASP A 252 -1.72 -7.85 19.70
N GLY A 253 -2.52 -7.85 18.64
CA GLY A 253 -2.10 -7.37 17.33
C GLY A 253 -1.68 -5.90 17.33
N PHE A 254 -2.41 -5.03 18.03
CA PHE A 254 -2.00 -3.62 18.21
C PHE A 254 -0.63 -3.53 18.90
N LYS A 255 -0.47 -4.23 20.02
CA LYS A 255 0.79 -4.23 20.80
C LYS A 255 1.97 -4.74 19.97
N ILE A 256 1.78 -5.81 19.18
CA ILE A 256 2.79 -6.38 18.29
C ILE A 256 3.22 -5.34 17.25
N ARG A 257 2.26 -4.77 16.50
CA ARG A 257 2.56 -3.77 15.46
C ARG A 257 3.20 -2.52 16.04
N ARG A 258 2.73 -2.06 17.19
CA ARG A 258 3.29 -0.89 17.87
C ARG A 258 4.72 -1.15 18.30
N THR A 259 4.99 -2.28 19.00
CA THR A 259 6.35 -2.64 19.39
C THR A 259 7.29 -2.80 18.20
N ALA A 260 6.78 -3.35 17.08
CA ALA A 260 7.54 -3.42 15.85
C ALA A 260 7.95 -2.03 15.33
N ALA A 261 7.01 -1.08 15.27
CA ALA A 261 7.27 0.29 14.83
C ALA A 261 8.21 1.08 15.77
N GLU A 262 8.28 0.71 17.06
CA GLU A 262 9.18 1.32 18.03
C GLU A 262 10.61 0.74 17.94
N CYS A 263 10.76 -0.45 17.37
CA CYS A 263 12.05 -1.16 17.26
C CYS A 263 12.64 -1.12 15.83
N SER A 264 11.94 -0.49 14.88
CA SER A 264 12.36 -0.38 13.46
C SER A 264 13.38 0.74 13.21
#